data_608ec412bdc93d5011fcd9629baa94bf
#
_entry.id   608ec412bdc93d5011fcd9629baa94bf
#
_cell.length_a   1.000
_cell.length_b   1.000
_cell.length_c   1.000
_cell.angle_alpha   90.00
_cell.angle_beta   90.00
_cell.angle_gamma   90.00
#
_symmetry.space_group_name_H-M   'P 1'
#
loop_
_entity.id
_entity.type
_entity.pdbx_description
1 polymer ?
#
loop_
_entity_poly.entity_id
_entity_poly.type
_entity_poly.pdbx_seq_one_letter_code
_entity_poly.pdbx_strand_id
1 'polypeptide(L)'
;MNKDIYFDIVRKYTKEPDKENTTWAKTSKLCMMFLEFRHIDTIKQNLWNLANIYGGGDTALVIVHSGDNRDIIMETTMGWENVRYIQLYEKNIGKSIADYICIKPEFWEMFSDYEYVLTNTWDSYLFKRIPEKFFKYDMVGGPVAHYY
;
A
#
# COMPACT_ATOMS: atom_id res chain seq x y z
N MET A 1 -15.64 5.97 11.64
CA MET A 1 -16.24 6.26 10.31
C MET A 1 -16.96 4.99 9.87
N ASN A 2 -18.22 5.12 9.37
CA ASN A 2 -18.94 3.97 8.82
C ASN A 2 -18.19 3.48 7.56
N LYS A 3 -17.97 2.17 7.44
CA LYS A 3 -17.26 1.56 6.29
C LYS A 3 -17.90 1.91 4.95
N ASP A 4 -19.23 1.97 4.90
CA ASP A 4 -19.96 2.27 3.67
C ASP A 4 -19.68 3.69 3.18
N ILE A 5 -19.63 4.66 4.10
CA ILE A 5 -19.28 6.06 3.78
C ILE A 5 -17.85 6.15 3.25
N TYR A 6 -16.91 5.42 3.86
CA TYR A 6 -15.53 5.39 3.39
C TYR A 6 -15.44 4.83 1.97
N PHE A 7 -16.08 3.70 1.69
CA PHE A 7 -16.08 3.08 0.38
C PHE A 7 -16.71 3.98 -0.70
N ASP A 8 -17.79 4.67 -0.37
CA ASP A 8 -18.44 5.60 -1.29
C ASP A 8 -17.53 6.80 -1.63
N ILE A 9 -16.84 7.35 -0.61
CA ILE A 9 -15.87 8.43 -0.81
C ILE A 9 -14.73 7.95 -1.71
N VAL A 10 -14.13 6.82 -1.39
CA VAL A 10 -12.99 6.26 -2.13
C VAL A 10 -13.37 6.01 -3.59
N ARG A 11 -14.51 5.36 -3.85
CA ARG A 11 -15.01 5.12 -5.21
C ARG A 11 -15.29 6.39 -5.99
N LYS A 12 -15.89 7.40 -5.32
CA LYS A 12 -16.29 8.66 -5.95
C LYS A 12 -15.11 9.56 -6.34
N TYR A 13 -14.08 9.58 -5.51
CA TYR A 13 -13.00 10.56 -5.66
C TYR A 13 -11.69 9.97 -6.19
N THR A 14 -11.57 8.65 -6.31
CA THR A 14 -10.38 8.02 -6.88
C THR A 14 -10.56 7.82 -8.38
N LYS A 15 -9.68 8.43 -9.14
CA LYS A 15 -9.62 8.26 -10.60
C LYS A 15 -8.54 7.23 -10.97
N GLU A 16 -8.74 6.57 -12.09
CA GLU A 16 -7.70 5.76 -12.71
C GLU A 16 -6.45 6.62 -12.95
N PRO A 17 -5.25 6.14 -12.60
CA PRO A 17 -4.03 6.88 -12.80
C PRO A 17 -3.69 7.00 -14.29
N ASP A 18 -3.11 8.13 -14.68
CA ASP A 18 -2.51 8.30 -15.99
C ASP A 18 -1.32 7.33 -16.13
N LYS A 19 -0.99 6.97 -17.37
CA LYS A 19 0.07 5.99 -17.66
C LYS A 19 1.43 6.38 -17.04
N GLU A 20 1.77 7.64 -17.02
CA GLU A 20 3.00 8.15 -16.40
C GLU A 20 3.05 7.87 -14.89
N ASN A 21 1.89 7.89 -14.22
CA ASN A 21 1.77 7.59 -12.78
C ASN A 21 1.77 6.09 -12.47
N THR A 22 1.84 5.23 -13.46
CA THR A 22 1.93 3.76 -13.28
C THR A 22 3.35 3.21 -13.42
N THR A 23 4.33 4.09 -13.55
CA THR A 23 5.75 3.74 -13.55
C THR A 23 6.36 3.96 -12.17
N TRP A 24 7.06 2.94 -11.66
CA TRP A 24 7.68 2.96 -10.34
C TRP A 24 9.19 2.84 -10.44
N ALA A 25 9.90 3.28 -9.43
CA ALA A 25 11.35 3.17 -9.39
C ALA A 25 11.79 1.71 -9.18
N LYS A 26 12.81 1.27 -9.92
CA LYS A 26 13.48 -0.01 -9.64
C LYS A 26 14.27 0.05 -8.34
N THR A 27 14.86 1.20 -8.07
CA THR A 27 15.62 1.50 -6.86
C THR A 27 15.21 2.88 -6.37
N SER A 28 14.99 3.02 -5.08
CA SER A 28 14.59 4.29 -4.46
C SER A 28 14.93 4.25 -2.98
N LYS A 29 15.09 5.41 -2.37
CA LYS A 29 15.17 5.51 -0.90
C LYS A 29 13.84 5.23 -0.24
N LEU A 30 12.72 5.59 -0.88
CA LEU A 30 11.37 5.41 -0.38
C LEU A 30 10.67 4.26 -1.11
N CYS A 31 10.13 3.35 -0.32
CA CYS A 31 9.23 2.31 -0.78
C CYS A 31 7.81 2.58 -0.27
N MET A 32 6.84 2.58 -1.17
CA MET A 32 5.43 2.42 -0.82
C MET A 32 5.14 0.93 -0.69
N MET A 33 4.71 0.50 0.48
CA MET A 33 4.26 -0.87 0.71
C MET A 33 2.74 -0.88 0.84
N PHE A 34 2.06 -1.51 -0.12
CA PHE A 34 0.65 -1.86 0.04
C PHE A 34 0.54 -3.25 0.65
N LEU A 35 -0.10 -3.34 1.81
CA LEU A 35 -0.22 -4.59 2.57
C LEU A 35 -1.70 -4.94 2.75
N GLU A 36 -2.18 -5.98 2.07
CA GLU A 36 -3.54 -6.49 2.23
C GLU A 36 -3.62 -7.96 1.81
N PHE A 37 -4.31 -8.77 2.62
CA PHE A 37 -4.46 -10.21 2.37
C PHE A 37 -5.90 -10.63 2.05
N ARG A 38 -6.86 -9.74 2.27
CA ARG A 38 -8.28 -10.02 2.03
C ARG A 38 -8.69 -9.54 0.65
N HIS A 39 -9.66 -10.20 0.08
CA HIS A 39 -10.37 -9.66 -1.07
C HIS A 39 -11.31 -8.55 -0.59
N ILE A 40 -11.02 -7.30 -0.94
CA ILE A 40 -11.79 -6.11 -0.56
C ILE A 40 -12.09 -5.30 -1.82
N ASP A 41 -13.34 -4.87 -1.97
CA ASP A 41 -13.85 -4.18 -3.17
C ASP A 41 -13.13 -2.87 -3.50
N THR A 42 -12.43 -2.27 -2.54
CA THR A 42 -11.71 -0.99 -2.74
C THR A 42 -10.21 -1.13 -3.02
N ILE A 43 -9.69 -2.36 -3.15
CA ILE A 43 -8.27 -2.58 -3.48
C ILE A 43 -7.87 -1.78 -4.73
N LYS A 44 -8.67 -1.84 -5.77
CA LYS A 44 -8.45 -1.11 -7.03
C LYS A 44 -8.28 0.39 -6.80
N GLN A 45 -9.22 1.00 -6.08
CA GLN A 45 -9.18 2.43 -5.79
C GLN A 45 -8.01 2.82 -4.89
N ASN A 46 -7.66 1.97 -3.92
CA ASN A 46 -6.51 2.22 -3.04
C ASN A 46 -5.19 2.18 -3.83
N LEU A 47 -5.02 1.21 -4.72
CA LEU A 47 -3.84 1.15 -5.59
C LEU A 47 -3.79 2.34 -6.57
N TRP A 48 -4.93 2.73 -7.15
CA TRP A 48 -5.02 3.94 -7.97
C TRP A 48 -4.68 5.22 -7.19
N ASN A 49 -5.14 5.32 -5.95
CA ASN A 49 -4.78 6.44 -5.08
C ASN A 49 -3.27 6.48 -4.83
N LEU A 50 -2.64 5.33 -4.53
CA LEU A 50 -1.19 5.25 -4.40
C LEU A 50 -0.46 5.74 -5.66
N ALA A 51 -0.89 5.26 -6.83
CA ALA A 51 -0.28 5.63 -8.09
C ALA A 51 -0.43 7.14 -8.39
N ASN A 52 -1.61 7.70 -8.16
CA ASN A 52 -1.84 9.15 -8.37
C ASN A 52 -1.00 10.04 -7.44
N ILE A 53 -0.60 9.55 -6.26
CA ILE A 53 0.15 10.35 -5.29
C ILE A 53 1.67 10.10 -5.39
N TYR A 54 2.08 8.85 -5.62
CA TYR A 54 3.49 8.44 -5.54
C TYR A 54 4.07 7.88 -6.84
N GLY A 55 3.25 7.56 -7.83
CA GLY A 55 3.73 7.11 -9.13
C GLY A 55 4.55 8.18 -9.86
N GLY A 56 5.16 7.81 -10.98
CA GLY A 56 6.00 8.72 -11.77
C GLY A 56 7.50 8.43 -11.68
N GLY A 57 7.91 7.29 -11.12
CA GLY A 57 9.26 6.73 -11.25
C GLY A 57 10.29 7.14 -10.20
N ASP A 58 9.93 7.92 -9.17
CA ASP A 58 10.83 8.33 -8.09
C ASP A 58 10.69 7.51 -6.80
N THR A 59 9.62 6.74 -6.68
CA THR A 59 9.28 5.92 -5.52
C THR A 59 9.13 4.45 -5.95
N ALA A 60 9.59 3.51 -5.13
CA ALA A 60 9.38 2.08 -5.36
C ALA A 60 7.99 1.65 -4.84
N LEU A 61 7.38 0.66 -5.50
CA LEU A 61 6.15 0.02 -5.03
C LEU A 61 6.37 -1.46 -4.76
N VAL A 62 6.02 -1.88 -3.56
CA VAL A 62 5.94 -3.30 -3.18
C VAL A 62 4.51 -3.61 -2.74
N ILE A 63 3.89 -4.59 -3.36
CA ILE A 63 2.56 -5.08 -3.00
C ILE A 63 2.69 -6.42 -2.31
N VAL A 64 2.34 -6.46 -1.03
CA VAL A 64 2.33 -7.68 -0.20
C VAL A 64 0.90 -8.18 -0.11
N HIS A 65 0.66 -9.41 -0.56
CA HIS A 65 -0.68 -9.92 -0.77
C HIS A 65 -0.80 -11.43 -0.46
N SER A 66 -2.02 -11.94 -0.53
CA SER A 66 -2.33 -13.38 -0.50
C SER A 66 -2.80 -13.89 -1.87
N GLY A 67 -3.05 -15.18 -1.97
CA GLY A 67 -3.72 -15.76 -3.12
C GLY A 67 -5.17 -15.29 -3.26
N ASP A 68 -5.87 -15.00 -2.16
CA ASP A 68 -7.28 -14.58 -2.18
C ASP A 68 -7.53 -13.24 -2.90
N ASN A 69 -6.56 -12.34 -2.91
CA ASN A 69 -6.70 -11.03 -3.56
C ASN A 69 -5.74 -10.82 -4.74
N ARG A 70 -5.03 -11.87 -5.14
CA ARG A 70 -4.06 -11.81 -6.23
C ARG A 70 -4.67 -11.31 -7.53
N ASP A 71 -5.82 -11.87 -7.92
CA ASP A 71 -6.40 -11.60 -9.24
C ASP A 71 -6.80 -10.12 -9.38
N ILE A 72 -7.45 -9.54 -8.37
CA ILE A 72 -7.82 -8.12 -8.40
C ILE A 72 -6.59 -7.20 -8.39
N ILE A 73 -5.51 -7.59 -7.70
CA ILE A 73 -4.26 -6.85 -7.70
C ILE A 73 -3.61 -6.90 -9.09
N MET A 74 -3.46 -8.08 -9.68
CA MET A 74 -2.84 -8.26 -10.99
C MET A 74 -3.65 -7.56 -12.10
N GLU A 75 -4.99 -7.65 -12.05
CA GLU A 75 -5.86 -6.93 -12.97
C GLU A 75 -5.69 -5.41 -12.84
N THR A 76 -5.68 -4.91 -11.60
CA THR A 76 -5.59 -3.46 -11.33
C THR A 76 -4.25 -2.88 -11.77
N THR A 77 -3.17 -3.64 -11.61
CA THR A 77 -1.81 -3.19 -11.91
C THR A 77 -1.30 -3.69 -13.26
N MET A 78 -2.20 -4.19 -14.10
CA MET A 78 -1.84 -4.64 -15.45
C MET A 78 -1.25 -3.50 -16.26
N GLY A 79 -0.03 -3.70 -16.78
CA GLY A 79 0.71 -2.68 -17.52
C GLY A 79 1.46 -1.65 -16.66
N TRP A 80 1.42 -1.78 -15.33
CA TRP A 80 2.28 -0.98 -14.46
C TRP A 80 3.73 -1.47 -14.55
N GLU A 81 4.68 -0.55 -14.48
CA GLU A 81 6.09 -0.85 -14.62
C GLU A 81 6.81 -0.86 -13.27
N ASN A 82 7.70 -1.84 -13.09
CA ASN A 82 8.60 -1.97 -11.93
C ASN A 82 7.90 -2.17 -10.57
N VAL A 83 6.71 -2.78 -10.57
CA VAL A 83 6.04 -3.19 -9.33
C VAL A 83 6.64 -4.50 -8.83
N ARG A 84 6.98 -4.56 -7.54
CA ARG A 84 7.40 -5.80 -6.87
C ARG A 84 6.21 -6.41 -6.13
N TYR A 85 5.93 -7.69 -6.40
CA TYR A 85 4.86 -8.43 -5.75
C TYR A 85 5.45 -9.46 -4.80
N ILE A 86 4.88 -9.57 -3.60
CA ILE A 86 5.25 -10.55 -2.58
C ILE A 86 3.98 -11.25 -2.12
N GLN A 87 3.78 -12.49 -2.56
CA GLN A 87 2.71 -13.33 -2.04
C GLN A 87 3.22 -14.08 -0.81
N LEU A 88 2.71 -13.73 0.38
CA LEU A 88 3.13 -14.39 1.63
C LEU A 88 2.28 -15.61 1.98
N TYR A 89 1.01 -15.63 1.58
CA TYR A 89 0.06 -16.68 1.89
C TYR A 89 -0.79 -17.05 0.69
N GLU A 90 -1.21 -18.31 0.62
CA GLU A 90 -2.18 -18.77 -0.37
C GLU A 90 -3.59 -18.23 -0.06
N LYS A 91 -3.94 -18.16 1.22
CA LYS A 91 -5.23 -17.66 1.70
C LYS A 91 -5.05 -16.66 2.82
N ASN A 92 -6.05 -15.80 3.00
CA ASN A 92 -6.14 -14.98 4.19
C ASN A 92 -6.42 -15.85 5.42
N ILE A 93 -5.51 -15.88 6.37
CA ILE A 93 -5.56 -16.72 7.57
C ILE A 93 -6.05 -15.99 8.83
N GLY A 94 -6.59 -14.80 8.71
CA GLY A 94 -7.22 -14.07 9.81
C GLY A 94 -6.99 -12.56 9.83
N LYS A 95 -7.76 -11.87 10.67
CA LYS A 95 -7.79 -10.39 10.73
C LYS A 95 -6.50 -9.76 11.24
N SER A 96 -5.74 -10.47 12.09
CA SER A 96 -4.56 -9.93 12.79
C SER A 96 -3.25 -10.29 12.12
N ILE A 97 -3.30 -10.86 10.91
CA ILE A 97 -2.07 -11.39 10.32
C ILE A 97 -1.12 -10.29 9.87
N ALA A 98 -1.66 -9.18 9.38
CA ALA A 98 -0.85 -8.02 9.02
C ALA A 98 -0.10 -7.48 10.24
N ASP A 99 -0.79 -7.36 11.38
CA ASP A 99 -0.16 -6.90 12.63
C ASP A 99 0.92 -7.87 13.09
N TYR A 100 0.62 -9.19 13.04
CA TYR A 100 1.57 -10.23 13.45
C TYR A 100 2.83 -10.28 12.58
N ILE A 101 2.70 -10.05 11.28
CA ILE A 101 3.84 -10.02 10.36
C ILE A 101 4.69 -8.79 10.59
N CYS A 102 4.07 -7.63 10.77
CA CYS A 102 4.78 -6.36 10.95
C CYS A 102 5.62 -6.28 12.23
N ILE A 103 5.40 -7.16 13.22
CA ILE A 103 6.26 -7.25 14.42
C ILE A 103 7.47 -8.16 14.22
N LYS A 104 7.58 -8.88 13.10
CA LYS A 104 8.68 -9.82 12.84
C LYS A 104 9.82 -9.14 12.09
N PRO A 105 11.05 -9.18 12.62
CA PRO A 105 12.22 -8.63 11.93
C PRO A 105 12.41 -9.19 10.52
N GLU A 106 12.17 -10.48 10.31
CA GLU A 106 12.35 -11.18 9.04
C GLU A 106 11.43 -10.61 7.94
N PHE A 107 10.28 -10.06 8.30
CA PHE A 107 9.42 -9.36 7.36
C PHE A 107 10.09 -8.09 6.83
N TRP A 108 10.71 -7.31 7.71
CA TRP A 108 11.36 -6.05 7.32
C TRP A 108 12.68 -6.26 6.58
N GLU A 109 13.35 -7.40 6.76
CA GLU A 109 14.53 -7.77 5.98
C GLU A 109 14.25 -7.79 4.46
N MET A 110 13.00 -8.09 4.06
CA MET A 110 12.59 -8.04 2.66
C MET A 110 12.60 -6.63 2.06
N PHE A 111 12.68 -5.61 2.90
CA PHE A 111 12.68 -4.19 2.53
C PHE A 111 14.03 -3.51 2.81
N SER A 112 15.08 -4.26 3.14
CA SER A 112 16.41 -3.73 3.52
C SER A 112 17.08 -2.89 2.43
N ASP A 113 16.64 -3.01 1.18
CA ASP A 113 17.12 -2.18 0.06
C ASP A 113 16.60 -0.75 0.09
N TYR A 114 15.62 -0.45 0.97
CA TYR A 114 15.00 0.86 1.08
C TYR A 114 15.39 1.55 2.39
N GLU A 115 15.60 2.87 2.33
CA GLU A 115 15.88 3.68 3.52
C GLU A 115 14.61 3.94 4.34
N TYR A 116 13.48 4.08 3.63
CA TYR A 116 12.16 4.33 4.23
C TYR A 116 11.10 3.45 3.60
N VAL A 117 10.21 2.93 4.45
CA VAL A 117 9.02 2.18 4.02
C VAL A 117 7.77 2.88 4.54
N LEU A 118 6.92 3.35 3.64
CA LEU A 118 5.61 3.90 3.97
C LEU A 118 4.54 2.82 3.76
N THR A 119 3.96 2.35 4.86
CA THR A 119 2.91 1.33 4.82
C THR A 119 1.56 1.93 4.47
N ASN A 120 0.83 1.28 3.58
CA ASN A 120 -0.53 1.61 3.21
C ASN A 120 -1.38 0.34 3.23
N THR A 121 -2.60 0.47 3.72
CA THR A 121 -3.58 -0.61 3.83
C THR A 121 -4.91 -0.19 3.19
N TRP A 122 -5.88 -1.10 3.10
CA TRP A 122 -7.17 -0.88 2.45
C TRP A 122 -7.98 0.32 2.96
N ASP A 123 -7.77 0.71 4.21
CA ASP A 123 -8.47 1.81 4.90
C ASP A 123 -7.63 3.10 4.98
N SER A 124 -6.51 3.13 4.27
CA SER A 124 -5.64 4.29 4.17
C SER A 124 -5.84 4.99 2.83
N TYR A 125 -6.26 6.25 2.85
CA TYR A 125 -6.41 7.09 1.66
C TYR A 125 -5.48 8.29 1.73
N LEU A 126 -4.64 8.44 0.73
CA LEU A 126 -3.63 9.49 0.68
C LEU A 126 -4.18 10.72 -0.02
N PHE A 127 -3.99 11.89 0.59
CA PHE A 127 -4.35 13.19 -0.01
C PHE A 127 -3.16 13.89 -0.65
N LYS A 128 -1.95 13.56 -0.22
CA LYS A 128 -0.69 14.12 -0.71
C LYS A 128 0.49 13.26 -0.27
N ARG A 129 1.66 13.49 -0.88
CA ARG A 129 2.92 12.89 -0.44
C ARG A 129 3.25 13.31 1.00
N ILE A 130 3.90 12.41 1.74
CA ILE A 130 4.41 12.69 3.08
C ILE A 130 5.52 13.75 2.99
N PRO A 131 5.49 14.81 3.83
CA PRO A 131 6.54 15.81 3.84
C PRO A 131 7.90 15.22 4.25
N GLU A 132 8.98 15.62 3.59
CA GLU A 132 10.37 15.16 3.84
C GLU A 132 10.80 15.32 5.29
N LYS A 133 10.26 16.31 6.01
CA LYS A 133 10.57 16.52 7.44
C LYS A 133 10.30 15.30 8.33
N PHE A 134 9.46 14.35 7.88
CA PHE A 134 9.17 13.13 8.62
C PHE A 134 10.24 12.05 8.45
N PHE A 135 11.06 12.11 7.39
CA PHE A 135 12.14 11.15 7.14
C PHE A 135 13.32 11.24 8.11
N LYS A 136 13.31 12.19 9.02
CA LYS A 136 14.29 12.27 10.12
C LYS A 136 13.94 11.39 11.34
N TYR A 137 12.80 10.75 11.34
CA TYR A 137 12.34 9.89 12.43
C TYR A 137 12.41 8.42 12.01
N ASP A 138 12.80 7.55 12.92
CA ASP A 138 12.86 6.11 12.70
C ASP A 138 11.46 5.50 12.51
N MET A 139 10.45 6.09 13.14
CA MET A 139 9.06 5.67 13.01
C MET A 139 8.11 6.87 13.12
N VAL A 140 7.14 6.90 12.21
CA VAL A 140 6.03 7.86 12.24
C VAL A 140 4.72 7.09 12.05
N GLY A 141 3.84 7.18 13.02
CA GLY A 141 2.50 6.58 12.96
C GLY A 141 1.40 7.62 13.09
N GLY A 142 0.19 7.26 12.64
CA GLY A 142 -1.01 8.06 12.90
C GLY A 142 -1.40 8.02 14.39
N PRO A 143 -2.10 9.05 14.91
CA PRO A 143 -2.62 9.01 16.26
C PRO A 143 -3.64 7.88 16.41
N VAL A 144 -3.44 7.03 17.40
CA VAL A 144 -4.42 5.99 17.75
C VAL A 144 -5.44 6.62 18.71
N ALA A 145 -6.67 6.75 18.25
CA ALA A 145 -7.77 7.13 19.15
C ALA A 145 -8.17 5.89 19.97
N HIS A 146 -7.82 5.87 21.24
CA HIS A 146 -8.37 4.91 22.17
C HIS A 146 -9.80 5.36 22.52
N TYR A 147 -10.79 4.68 21.94
CA TYR A 147 -12.15 4.74 22.43
C TYR A 147 -12.24 3.78 23.63
N TYR A 148 -12.28 4.34 24.82
CA TYR A 148 -12.66 3.65 26.03
C TYR A 148 -14.19 3.56 26.12
#